data_5ffc3ca47c2b3cec2522d91ff78b75cc
#
_entry.id   5ffc3ca47c2b3cec2522d91ff78b75cc
#
_cell.length_a   1.000
_cell.length_b   1.000
_cell.length_c   1.000
_cell.angle_alpha   90.00
_cell.angle_beta   90.00
_cell.angle_gamma   90.00
#
_symmetry.space_group_name_H-M   'P 1'
#
loop_
_entity.id
_entity.type
_entity.pdbx_description
1 polymer ?
#
loop_
_entity_poly.entity_id
_entity_poly.type
_entity_poly.pdbx_seq_one_letter_code
_entity_poly.pdbx_strand_id
1 'polypeptide(L)'
;ILLDGLYSQSLLPFGGTVNIQRDRIATLSAGVELNWTLLDFGRRQAKDDEFRNALLASNFMFNRSLQDVVHRVQINYFQLESAQGIVDASQQDLLLSESVLASTEERYVVGLATMPELLVARQSRELAGFELEAARTSQHEDRSDLLIAMGLVPGVPIAFELDADAPLPDALSIGVERLIELAMAARPDLAASMAEVKQAKAAVHAAEAQLNPKVDVVAGVAYNWIDYSLSPVTDLPDHGQGHDSTWSVGLLGSWVLFDGEERTNRIRAARAEQMAAMERMQLARLNAAGEVWDAYFQWEAANKQFAWAESLLASSTANLEATMASYEVGLRTMPEVLAARRALADARQAFITSRAQVLTTSSDLIHATGDLRIDG
;
A
#
# COMPACT_ATOMS: atom_id res chain seq x y z
N ILE A 1 25.93 -18.38 -31.51
CA ILE A 1 26.32 -18.50 -32.93
C ILE A 1 26.85 -17.14 -33.33
N LEU A 2 28.16 -17.01 -33.46
CA LEU A 2 28.83 -15.82 -33.99
C LEU A 2 29.06 -16.01 -35.48
N LEU A 3 28.53 -15.13 -36.31
CA LEU A 3 28.87 -15.00 -37.72
C LEU A 3 29.84 -13.83 -37.84
N ASP A 4 31.09 -14.12 -38.07
CA ASP A 4 32.11 -13.10 -38.35
C ASP A 4 32.63 -13.24 -39.77
N GLY A 5 32.51 -12.20 -40.55
CA GLY A 5 32.99 -12.14 -41.93
C GLY A 5 34.05 -11.05 -42.05
N LEU A 6 35.30 -11.44 -42.14
CA LEU A 6 36.42 -10.50 -42.39
C LEU A 6 36.62 -10.30 -43.88
N TYR A 7 36.41 -9.05 -44.33
CA TYR A 7 36.85 -8.56 -45.63
C TYR A 7 38.19 -7.83 -45.45
N SER A 8 39.27 -8.38 -45.96
CA SER A 8 40.55 -7.61 -46.04
C SER A 8 40.81 -7.17 -47.47
N GLN A 9 41.00 -5.86 -47.66
CA GLN A 9 41.53 -5.30 -48.87
C GLN A 9 42.98 -4.84 -48.62
N SER A 10 43.97 -5.45 -49.28
CA SER A 10 45.34 -4.96 -49.24
C SER A 10 45.67 -4.24 -50.55
N LEU A 11 46.04 -2.95 -50.45
CA LEU A 11 46.59 -2.15 -51.53
C LEU A 11 48.12 -2.25 -51.49
N LEU A 12 48.72 -2.92 -52.47
CA LEU A 12 50.16 -2.88 -52.68
C LEU A 12 50.51 -1.78 -53.69
N PRO A 13 51.32 -0.77 -53.34
CA PRO A 13 51.72 0.33 -54.28
C PRO A 13 53.02 -0.05 -55.00
N PHE A 14 52.95 -0.65 -56.21
CA PHE A 14 54.02 -0.59 -57.16
C PHE A 14 53.45 -0.65 -58.62
N GLY A 15 53.65 0.41 -59.32
CA GLY A 15 53.61 0.73 -60.75
C GLY A 15 52.79 -0.16 -61.65
N GLY A 16 51.63 0.31 -62.12
CA GLY A 16 50.89 -0.19 -63.27
C GLY A 16 49.88 -1.33 -62.98
N THR A 17 48.63 -0.97 -63.05
CA THR A 17 47.40 -1.81 -62.79
C THR A 17 47.20 -2.21 -61.34
N VAL A 18 46.24 -1.52 -60.68
CA VAL A 18 45.77 -1.87 -59.33
C VAL A 18 45.00 -3.18 -59.46
N ASN A 19 45.62 -4.30 -59.11
CA ASN A 19 44.95 -5.57 -58.98
C ASN A 19 44.26 -5.59 -57.59
N ILE A 20 42.95 -5.37 -57.53
CA ILE A 20 42.19 -5.46 -56.27
C ILE A 20 42.04 -6.94 -55.95
N GLN A 21 42.85 -7.40 -55.02
CA GLN A 21 42.79 -8.75 -54.48
C GLN A 21 41.56 -8.83 -53.52
N ARG A 22 40.57 -9.63 -53.85
CA ARG A 22 39.38 -9.85 -53.00
C ARG A 22 39.44 -11.25 -52.41
N ASP A 23 39.97 -11.32 -51.21
CA ASP A 23 39.95 -12.54 -50.42
C ASP A 23 38.68 -12.56 -49.61
N ARG A 24 37.92 -13.64 -49.69
CA ARG A 24 36.72 -13.85 -48.89
C ARG A 24 36.97 -15.00 -47.95
N ILE A 25 36.86 -14.74 -46.65
CA ILE A 25 36.90 -15.78 -45.58
C ILE A 25 35.61 -15.63 -44.82
N ALA A 26 34.79 -16.66 -44.84
CA ALA A 26 33.60 -16.79 -44.03
C ALA A 26 33.83 -17.86 -42.97
N THR A 27 33.67 -17.50 -41.71
CA THR A 27 33.82 -18.45 -40.56
C THR A 27 32.48 -18.58 -39.84
N LEU A 28 32.03 -19.79 -39.67
CA LEU A 28 30.90 -20.12 -38.81
C LEU A 28 31.44 -20.89 -37.58
N SER A 29 31.22 -20.31 -36.40
CA SER A 29 31.65 -20.96 -35.14
C SER A 29 30.42 -21.28 -34.29
N ALA A 30 30.36 -22.50 -33.80
CA ALA A 30 29.38 -22.93 -32.81
C ALA A 30 30.11 -23.56 -31.63
N GLY A 31 29.81 -23.10 -30.43
CA GLY A 31 30.49 -23.57 -29.23
C GLY A 31 29.63 -23.54 -27.99
N VAL A 32 30.06 -24.30 -27.00
CA VAL A 32 29.52 -24.28 -25.64
C VAL A 32 30.66 -23.95 -24.70
N GLU A 33 30.45 -22.97 -23.85
CA GLU A 33 31.40 -22.53 -22.84
C GLU A 33 30.80 -22.76 -21.45
N LEU A 34 31.58 -23.34 -20.54
CA LEU A 34 31.31 -23.48 -19.13
C LEU A 34 32.27 -22.58 -18.36
N ASN A 35 31.72 -21.69 -17.57
CA ASN A 35 32.45 -20.88 -16.61
C ASN A 35 31.88 -21.14 -15.22
N TRP A 36 32.62 -21.83 -14.37
CA TRP A 36 32.22 -22.21 -13.02
C TRP A 36 33.19 -21.66 -12.00
N THR A 37 32.68 -20.73 -11.15
CA THR A 37 33.46 -20.19 -10.04
C THR A 37 33.65 -21.26 -8.98
N LEU A 38 34.89 -21.74 -8.81
CA LEU A 38 35.26 -22.77 -7.84
C LEU A 38 35.45 -22.14 -6.45
N LEU A 39 36.22 -21.05 -6.35
CA LEU A 39 36.53 -20.33 -5.11
C LEU A 39 36.31 -18.82 -5.30
N ASP A 40 35.59 -18.24 -4.39
CA ASP A 40 35.31 -16.78 -4.37
C ASP A 40 35.33 -16.19 -2.94
N PHE A 41 35.85 -16.94 -1.98
CA PHE A 41 36.01 -16.55 -0.58
C PHE A 41 34.75 -15.96 0.07
N GLY A 42 33.59 -16.57 -0.22
CA GLY A 42 32.30 -16.21 0.37
C GLY A 42 31.52 -15.14 -0.37
N ARG A 43 32.00 -14.65 -1.53
CA ARG A 43 31.31 -13.63 -2.33
C ARG A 43 29.92 -14.08 -2.77
N ARG A 44 29.78 -15.31 -3.29
CA ARG A 44 28.46 -15.86 -3.69
C ARG A 44 27.55 -16.04 -2.49
N GLN A 45 28.05 -16.54 -1.37
CA GLN A 45 27.27 -16.72 -0.16
C GLN A 45 26.77 -15.38 0.39
N ALA A 46 27.64 -14.37 0.48
CA ALA A 46 27.24 -13.04 0.90
C ALA A 46 26.19 -12.40 -0.03
N LYS A 47 26.32 -12.67 -1.35
CA LYS A 47 25.33 -12.19 -2.33
C LYS A 47 23.99 -12.93 -2.24
N ASP A 48 24.03 -14.25 -1.97
CA ASP A 48 22.84 -15.06 -1.70
C ASP A 48 22.13 -14.57 -0.43
N ASP A 49 22.87 -14.32 0.64
CA ASP A 49 22.34 -13.76 1.89
C ASP A 49 21.72 -12.37 1.69
N GLU A 50 22.33 -11.51 0.85
CA GLU A 50 21.79 -10.21 0.48
C GLU A 50 20.43 -10.36 -0.20
N PHE A 51 20.32 -11.18 -1.24
CA PHE A 51 19.06 -11.40 -1.96
C PHE A 51 18.01 -12.15 -1.13
N ARG A 52 18.43 -13.09 -0.28
CA ARG A 52 17.52 -13.79 0.63
C ARG A 52 16.90 -12.82 1.64
N ASN A 53 17.67 -11.91 2.21
CA ASN A 53 17.15 -10.91 3.13
C ASN A 53 16.29 -9.86 2.40
N ALA A 54 16.62 -9.50 1.15
CA ALA A 54 15.76 -8.66 0.31
C ALA A 54 14.40 -9.32 0.05
N LEU A 55 14.37 -10.61 -0.26
CA LEU A 55 13.14 -11.38 -0.44
C LEU A 55 12.31 -11.40 0.85
N LEU A 56 12.94 -11.64 2.00
CA LEU A 56 12.26 -11.61 3.31
C LEU A 56 11.64 -10.22 3.60
N ALA A 57 12.39 -9.14 3.34
CA ALA A 57 11.87 -7.78 3.49
C ALA A 57 10.64 -7.55 2.61
N SER A 58 10.71 -7.96 1.34
CA SER A 58 9.58 -7.84 0.41
C SER A 58 8.36 -8.66 0.85
N ASN A 59 8.55 -9.88 1.37
CA ASN A 59 7.46 -10.70 1.89
C ASN A 59 6.79 -10.06 3.11
N PHE A 60 7.56 -9.48 4.03
CA PHE A 60 6.99 -8.76 5.18
C PHE A 60 6.24 -7.50 4.74
N MET A 61 6.77 -6.74 3.77
CA MET A 61 6.06 -5.59 3.21
C MET A 61 4.79 -5.99 2.47
N PHE A 62 4.77 -7.13 1.78
CA PHE A 62 3.55 -7.68 1.20
C PHE A 62 2.50 -7.99 2.27
N ASN A 63 2.89 -8.63 3.39
CA ASN A 63 1.98 -8.88 4.51
C ASN A 63 1.45 -7.56 5.10
N ARG A 64 2.28 -6.52 5.22
CA ARG A 64 1.83 -5.20 5.66
C ARG A 64 0.80 -4.61 4.69
N SER A 65 1.07 -4.69 3.39
CA SER A 65 0.13 -4.21 2.36
C SER A 65 -1.22 -4.93 2.42
N LEU A 66 -1.24 -6.24 2.72
CA LEU A 66 -2.49 -6.97 2.95
C LEU A 66 -3.24 -6.44 4.18
N GLN A 67 -2.54 -6.19 5.29
CA GLN A 67 -3.14 -5.59 6.49
C GLN A 67 -3.71 -4.19 6.17
N ASP A 68 -2.98 -3.38 5.41
CA ASP A 68 -3.43 -2.04 5.00
C ASP A 68 -4.71 -2.09 4.15
N VAL A 69 -4.84 -3.08 3.26
CA VAL A 69 -6.05 -3.27 2.44
C VAL A 69 -7.22 -3.68 3.32
N VAL A 70 -7.04 -4.68 4.21
CA VAL A 70 -8.11 -5.13 5.12
C VAL A 70 -8.56 -4.00 6.03
N HIS A 71 -7.62 -3.27 6.61
CA HIS A 71 -7.90 -2.11 7.45
C HIS A 71 -8.72 -1.04 6.70
N ARG A 72 -8.32 -0.69 5.48
CA ARG A 72 -9.05 0.27 4.64
C ARG A 72 -10.47 -0.19 4.33
N VAL A 73 -10.67 -1.47 4.04
CA VAL A 73 -12.01 -2.04 3.82
C VAL A 73 -12.85 -1.93 5.09
N GLN A 74 -12.29 -2.22 6.27
CA GLN A 74 -13.00 -2.10 7.54
C GLN A 74 -13.42 -0.65 7.83
N ILE A 75 -12.51 0.31 7.64
CA ILE A 75 -12.82 1.73 7.84
C ILE A 75 -13.97 2.18 6.92
N ASN A 76 -13.89 1.88 5.63
CA ASN A 76 -14.94 2.27 4.68
C ASN A 76 -16.25 1.54 4.93
N TYR A 77 -16.21 0.31 5.48
CA TYR A 77 -17.41 -0.41 5.90
C TYR A 77 -18.11 0.32 7.05
N PHE A 78 -17.39 0.73 8.10
CA PHE A 78 -17.95 1.47 9.21
C PHE A 78 -18.42 2.87 8.84
N GLN A 79 -17.76 3.51 7.87
CA GLN A 79 -18.21 4.78 7.29
C GLN A 79 -19.55 4.62 6.55
N LEU A 80 -19.67 3.58 5.71
CA LEU A 80 -20.93 3.28 5.01
C LEU A 80 -22.06 2.93 5.99
N GLU A 81 -21.77 2.17 7.05
CA GLU A 81 -22.73 1.86 8.12
C GLU A 81 -23.23 3.15 8.79
N SER A 82 -22.31 4.06 9.13
CA SER A 82 -22.65 5.38 9.69
C SER A 82 -23.49 6.19 8.73
N ALA A 83 -23.12 6.27 7.45
CA ALA A 83 -23.87 7.01 6.43
C ALA A 83 -25.28 6.45 6.24
N GLN A 84 -25.45 5.12 6.27
CA GLN A 84 -26.79 4.52 6.25
C GLN A 84 -27.61 4.94 7.47
N GLY A 85 -27.02 4.87 8.67
CA GLY A 85 -27.68 5.33 9.89
C GLY A 85 -28.10 6.80 9.84
N ILE A 86 -27.27 7.68 9.23
CA ILE A 86 -27.61 9.10 9.04
C ILE A 86 -28.77 9.24 8.05
N VAL A 87 -28.80 8.47 6.96
CA VAL A 87 -29.96 8.48 6.02
C VAL A 87 -31.24 8.08 6.74
N ASP A 88 -31.21 7.02 7.55
CA ASP A 88 -32.37 6.54 8.31
C ASP A 88 -32.84 7.59 9.34
N ALA A 89 -31.91 8.23 10.04
CA ALA A 89 -32.19 9.33 10.97
C ALA A 89 -32.79 10.56 10.26
N SER A 90 -32.24 10.95 9.10
CA SER A 90 -32.75 12.07 8.30
C SER A 90 -34.15 11.77 7.72
N GLN A 91 -34.41 10.52 7.34
CA GLN A 91 -35.75 10.10 6.89
C GLN A 91 -36.77 10.23 8.03
N GLN A 92 -36.40 9.80 9.24
CA GLN A 92 -37.26 9.97 10.42
C GLN A 92 -37.51 11.46 10.77
N ASP A 93 -36.46 12.28 10.61
CA ASP A 93 -36.60 13.74 10.85
C ASP A 93 -37.52 14.41 9.83
N LEU A 94 -37.44 14.01 8.55
CA LEU A 94 -38.37 14.46 7.52
C LEU A 94 -39.82 14.07 7.85
N LEU A 95 -40.09 12.83 8.22
CA LEU A 95 -41.42 12.36 8.62
C LEU A 95 -41.96 13.14 9.83
N LEU A 96 -41.12 13.39 10.82
CA LEU A 96 -41.48 14.21 11.97
C LEU A 96 -41.82 15.65 11.57
N SER A 97 -41.05 16.23 10.66
CA SER A 97 -41.26 17.57 10.13
C SER A 97 -42.57 17.68 9.35
N GLU A 98 -42.93 16.67 8.59
CA GLU A 98 -44.20 16.57 7.85
C GLU A 98 -45.40 16.50 8.82
N SER A 99 -45.26 15.69 9.91
CA SER A 99 -46.28 15.62 10.95
C SER A 99 -46.49 16.97 11.66
N VAL A 100 -45.40 17.66 12.02
CA VAL A 100 -45.47 19.00 12.65
C VAL A 100 -46.07 20.01 11.69
N LEU A 101 -45.75 19.99 10.41
CA LEU A 101 -46.34 20.86 9.41
C LEU A 101 -47.85 20.60 9.28
N ALA A 102 -48.29 19.37 9.14
CA ALA A 102 -49.71 19.01 9.02
C ALA A 102 -50.51 19.49 10.22
N SER A 103 -50.02 19.22 11.45
CA SER A 103 -50.67 19.75 12.67
C SER A 103 -50.73 21.25 12.73
N THR A 104 -49.70 21.96 12.26
CA THR A 104 -49.66 23.41 12.20
C THR A 104 -50.62 23.96 11.17
N GLU A 105 -50.79 23.30 10.01
CA GLU A 105 -51.79 23.68 8.99
C GLU A 105 -53.21 23.54 9.50
N GLU A 106 -53.56 22.45 10.19
CA GLU A 106 -54.85 22.23 10.83
C GLU A 106 -55.12 23.34 11.85
N ARG A 107 -54.20 23.66 12.75
CA ARG A 107 -54.29 24.73 13.75
C ARG A 107 -54.45 26.11 13.11
N TYR A 108 -53.78 26.38 11.99
CA TYR A 108 -53.90 27.63 11.25
C TYR A 108 -55.32 27.82 10.65
N VAL A 109 -55.87 26.73 10.08
CA VAL A 109 -57.24 26.75 9.51
C VAL A 109 -58.30 27.12 10.55
N VAL A 110 -58.13 26.63 11.79
CA VAL A 110 -59.08 26.91 12.90
C VAL A 110 -58.70 28.17 13.71
N GLY A 111 -57.65 28.93 13.27
CA GLY A 111 -57.24 30.17 13.90
C GLY A 111 -56.42 30.02 15.19
N LEU A 112 -55.89 28.83 15.46
CA LEU A 112 -55.08 28.52 16.64
C LEU A 112 -53.56 28.61 16.36
N ALA A 113 -53.13 28.81 15.11
CA ALA A 113 -51.78 29.10 14.72
C ALA A 113 -51.70 30.34 13.83
N THR A 114 -50.55 31.02 13.84
CA THR A 114 -50.31 32.22 13.03
C THR A 114 -49.65 31.86 11.69
N MET A 115 -49.78 32.79 10.69
CA MET A 115 -49.08 32.60 9.41
C MET A 115 -47.55 32.48 9.54
N PRO A 116 -46.84 33.23 10.41
CA PRO A 116 -45.43 33.02 10.66
C PRO A 116 -45.10 31.60 11.17
N GLU A 117 -45.90 31.04 12.07
CA GLU A 117 -45.72 29.67 12.57
C GLU A 117 -45.85 28.63 11.44
N LEU A 118 -46.85 28.80 10.57
CA LEU A 118 -47.01 27.93 9.40
C LEU A 118 -45.81 28.01 8.44
N LEU A 119 -45.31 29.23 8.16
CA LEU A 119 -44.17 29.42 7.27
C LEU A 119 -42.87 28.81 7.85
N VAL A 120 -42.68 28.95 9.16
CA VAL A 120 -41.50 28.33 9.84
C VAL A 120 -41.59 26.80 9.85
N ALA A 121 -42.81 26.23 10.03
CA ALA A 121 -43.01 24.78 9.92
C ALA A 121 -42.70 24.26 8.49
N ARG A 122 -43.16 25.00 7.46
CA ARG A 122 -42.83 24.69 6.06
C ARG A 122 -41.33 24.77 5.80
N GLN A 123 -40.68 25.84 6.22
CA GLN A 123 -39.21 25.97 6.09
C GLN A 123 -38.49 24.79 6.75
N SER A 124 -38.94 24.37 7.91
CA SER A 124 -38.34 23.25 8.64
C SER A 124 -38.47 21.90 7.88
N ARG A 125 -39.62 21.67 7.24
CA ARG A 125 -39.84 20.47 6.39
C ARG A 125 -38.95 20.51 5.15
N GLU A 126 -38.84 21.66 4.46
CA GLU A 126 -37.97 21.78 3.28
C GLU A 126 -36.48 21.57 3.64
N LEU A 127 -36.08 22.09 4.81
CA LEU A 127 -34.72 21.86 5.31
C LEU A 127 -34.45 20.38 5.57
N ALA A 128 -35.38 19.66 6.23
CA ALA A 128 -35.23 18.23 6.48
C ALA A 128 -35.17 17.41 5.17
N GLY A 129 -35.94 17.80 4.15
CA GLY A 129 -35.84 17.19 2.81
C GLY A 129 -34.48 17.42 2.15
N PHE A 130 -33.95 18.65 2.25
CA PHE A 130 -32.61 18.96 1.76
C PHE A 130 -31.51 18.15 2.48
N GLU A 131 -31.58 18.02 3.81
CA GLU A 131 -30.64 17.28 4.63
C GLU A 131 -30.70 15.78 4.30
N LEU A 132 -31.89 15.20 4.01
CA LEU A 132 -32.02 13.82 3.58
C LEU A 132 -31.32 13.55 2.23
N GLU A 133 -31.48 14.43 1.25
CA GLU A 133 -30.82 14.26 -0.05
C GLU A 133 -29.29 14.42 0.06
N ALA A 134 -28.80 15.29 0.93
CA ALA A 134 -27.39 15.40 1.26
C ALA A 134 -26.86 14.10 1.90
N ALA A 135 -27.59 13.52 2.86
CA ALA A 135 -27.24 12.25 3.49
C ALA A 135 -27.19 11.08 2.49
N ARG A 136 -28.17 11.01 1.57
CA ARG A 136 -28.15 10.00 0.49
C ARG A 136 -26.96 10.13 -0.43
N THR A 137 -26.55 11.35 -0.75
CA THR A 137 -25.36 11.61 -1.58
C THR A 137 -24.11 11.10 -0.88
N SER A 138 -23.92 11.44 0.42
CA SER A 138 -22.78 10.95 1.21
C SER A 138 -22.76 9.42 1.29
N GLN A 139 -23.93 8.79 1.49
CA GLN A 139 -24.02 7.31 1.49
C GLN A 139 -23.57 6.70 0.15
N HIS A 140 -23.91 7.32 -0.98
CA HIS A 140 -23.45 6.85 -2.29
C HIS A 140 -21.94 7.01 -2.45
N GLU A 141 -21.35 8.08 -1.92
CA GLU A 141 -19.90 8.29 -1.91
C GLU A 141 -19.20 7.24 -1.07
N ASP A 142 -19.61 7.02 0.18
CA ASP A 142 -19.03 6.04 1.09
C ASP A 142 -19.18 4.60 0.54
N ARG A 143 -20.30 4.30 -0.13
CA ARG A 143 -20.48 3.03 -0.84
C ARG A 143 -19.48 2.87 -1.98
N SER A 144 -19.23 3.91 -2.74
CA SER A 144 -18.23 3.91 -3.82
C SER A 144 -16.83 3.67 -3.25
N ASP A 145 -16.48 4.33 -2.16
CA ASP A 145 -15.18 4.19 -1.51
C ASP A 145 -14.95 2.78 -0.96
N LEU A 146 -15.97 2.17 -0.39
CA LEU A 146 -15.90 0.76 0.02
C LEU A 146 -15.67 -0.17 -1.16
N LEU A 147 -16.39 0.00 -2.27
CA LEU A 147 -16.20 -0.80 -3.48
C LEU A 147 -14.76 -0.65 -4.04
N ILE A 148 -14.25 0.58 -4.08
CA ILE A 148 -12.87 0.86 -4.51
C ILE A 148 -11.86 0.20 -3.56
N ALA A 149 -12.07 0.27 -2.25
CA ALA A 149 -11.19 -0.39 -1.28
C ALA A 149 -11.16 -1.91 -1.46
N MET A 150 -12.28 -2.52 -1.87
CA MET A 150 -12.39 -3.93 -2.23
C MET A 150 -11.82 -4.27 -3.63
N GLY A 151 -11.32 -3.27 -4.39
CA GLY A 151 -10.82 -3.46 -5.75
C GLY A 151 -11.91 -3.61 -6.81
N LEU A 152 -13.13 -3.16 -6.51
CA LEU A 152 -14.29 -3.26 -7.41
C LEU A 152 -14.60 -1.91 -8.06
N VAL A 153 -15.23 -1.95 -9.23
CA VAL A 153 -15.65 -0.73 -9.91
C VAL A 153 -16.93 -0.19 -9.24
N PRO A 154 -17.01 1.14 -8.97
CA PRO A 154 -18.24 1.77 -8.49
C PRO A 154 -19.43 1.44 -9.41
N GLY A 155 -20.60 1.12 -8.80
CA GLY A 155 -21.81 0.77 -9.55
C GLY A 155 -22.08 -0.74 -9.67
N VAL A 156 -21.18 -1.60 -9.21
CA VAL A 156 -21.51 -3.04 -9.10
C VAL A 156 -22.64 -3.22 -8.08
N PRO A 157 -23.73 -3.97 -8.43
CA PRO A 157 -24.87 -4.15 -7.55
C PRO A 157 -24.56 -5.19 -6.46
N ILE A 158 -23.83 -4.79 -5.44
CA ILE A 158 -23.57 -5.63 -4.24
C ILE A 158 -24.46 -5.09 -3.11
N ALA A 159 -25.20 -5.97 -2.47
CA ALA A 159 -25.86 -5.67 -1.21
C ALA A 159 -24.87 -5.89 -0.05
N PHE A 160 -24.68 -4.87 0.76
CA PHE A 160 -23.93 -4.97 2.00
C PHE A 160 -24.89 -5.26 3.14
N GLU A 161 -24.57 -6.24 3.94
CA GLU A 161 -25.26 -6.49 5.21
C GLU A 161 -24.59 -5.62 6.27
N LEU A 162 -25.30 -4.55 6.68
CA LEU A 162 -24.83 -3.59 7.67
C LEU A 162 -25.52 -3.94 9.00
N ASP A 163 -24.73 -4.15 10.05
CA ASP A 163 -25.23 -4.51 11.38
C ASP A 163 -25.05 -3.32 12.34
N ALA A 164 -26.00 -2.39 12.28
CA ALA A 164 -26.00 -1.21 13.14
C ALA A 164 -26.11 -1.54 14.65
N ASP A 165 -26.54 -2.74 15.01
CA ASP A 165 -26.69 -3.19 16.38
C ASP A 165 -25.52 -4.08 16.86
N ALA A 166 -24.50 -4.31 16.02
CA ALA A 166 -23.32 -5.08 16.41
C ALA A 166 -22.72 -4.56 17.73
N PRO A 167 -22.35 -5.45 18.68
CA PRO A 167 -21.77 -5.00 19.94
C PRO A 167 -20.47 -4.26 19.72
N LEU A 168 -20.31 -3.15 20.44
CA LEU A 168 -19.03 -2.42 20.42
C LEU A 168 -17.94 -3.23 21.13
N PRO A 169 -16.67 -3.08 20.72
CA PRO A 169 -15.55 -3.71 21.39
C PRO A 169 -15.51 -3.36 22.88
N ASP A 170 -15.25 -4.36 23.72
CA ASP A 170 -15.09 -4.16 25.16
C ASP A 170 -13.90 -3.25 25.49
N ALA A 171 -13.97 -2.60 26.65
CA ALA A 171 -12.86 -1.79 27.16
C ALA A 171 -11.59 -2.64 27.31
N LEU A 172 -10.46 -2.14 26.78
CA LEU A 172 -9.18 -2.81 26.91
C LEU A 172 -8.72 -2.85 28.38
N SER A 173 -8.32 -4.03 28.83
CA SER A 173 -7.75 -4.23 30.18
C SER A 173 -6.24 -4.03 30.23
N ILE A 174 -5.59 -3.73 29.09
CA ILE A 174 -4.14 -3.60 28.96
C ILE A 174 -3.76 -2.16 28.66
N GLY A 175 -2.65 -1.70 29.27
CA GLY A 175 -2.12 -0.35 29.06
C GLY A 175 -1.40 -0.18 27.72
N VAL A 176 -1.21 1.08 27.31
CA VAL A 176 -0.59 1.46 26.04
C VAL A 176 0.84 0.95 25.92
N GLU A 177 1.60 0.90 27.02
CA GLU A 177 2.97 0.39 27.03
C GLU A 177 3.04 -1.07 26.59
N ARG A 178 2.08 -1.88 27.04
CA ARG A 178 2.01 -3.29 26.65
C ARG A 178 1.60 -3.47 25.19
N LEU A 179 0.73 -2.61 24.68
CA LEU A 179 0.37 -2.60 23.25
C LEU A 179 1.57 -2.24 22.37
N ILE A 180 2.39 -1.27 22.79
CA ILE A 180 3.64 -0.93 22.11
C ILE A 180 4.59 -2.13 22.07
N GLU A 181 4.76 -2.85 23.20
CA GLU A 181 5.61 -4.07 23.23
C GLU A 181 5.09 -5.13 22.24
N LEU A 182 3.77 -5.36 22.19
CA LEU A 182 3.16 -6.30 21.25
C LEU A 182 3.39 -5.86 19.79
N ALA A 183 3.20 -4.58 19.51
CA ALA A 183 3.45 -4.02 18.17
C ALA A 183 4.91 -4.21 17.72
N MET A 184 5.88 -3.98 18.63
CA MET A 184 7.30 -4.19 18.33
C MET A 184 7.63 -5.63 17.94
N ALA A 185 6.83 -6.60 18.39
CA ALA A 185 7.04 -8.01 18.10
C ALA A 185 6.24 -8.51 16.89
N ALA A 186 5.04 -7.93 16.63
CA ALA A 186 4.07 -8.44 15.68
C ALA A 186 4.08 -7.73 14.31
N ARG A 187 4.50 -6.46 14.25
CA ARG A 187 4.40 -5.64 13.03
C ARG A 187 5.29 -6.12 11.88
N PRO A 188 4.70 -6.40 10.70
CA PRO A 188 5.49 -6.87 9.55
C PRO A 188 6.45 -5.81 8.99
N ASP A 189 6.12 -4.50 9.03
CA ASP A 189 7.00 -3.41 8.57
C ASP A 189 8.28 -3.31 9.40
N LEU A 190 8.21 -3.57 10.71
CA LEU A 190 9.39 -3.66 11.57
C LEU A 190 10.23 -4.90 11.26
N ALA A 191 9.59 -6.02 10.96
CA ALA A 191 10.28 -7.22 10.52
C ALA A 191 10.97 -7.00 9.15
N ALA A 192 10.33 -6.27 8.24
CA ALA A 192 10.89 -5.85 6.96
C ALA A 192 12.16 -5.00 7.15
N SER A 193 12.08 -3.95 7.97
CA SER A 193 13.23 -3.07 8.25
C SER A 193 14.40 -3.81 8.90
N MET A 194 14.12 -4.80 9.75
CA MET A 194 15.16 -5.68 10.30
C MET A 194 15.80 -6.56 9.21
N ALA A 195 15.03 -7.05 8.25
CA ALA A 195 15.56 -7.82 7.10
C ALA A 195 16.42 -6.92 6.19
N GLU A 196 16.03 -5.66 5.98
CA GLU A 196 16.83 -4.66 5.24
C GLU A 196 18.18 -4.37 5.91
N VAL A 197 18.23 -4.29 7.24
CA VAL A 197 19.52 -4.17 7.97
C VAL A 197 20.40 -5.39 7.72
N LYS A 198 19.82 -6.61 7.73
CA LYS A 198 20.56 -7.85 7.43
C LYS A 198 21.02 -7.88 5.97
N GLN A 199 20.21 -7.42 5.05
CA GLN A 199 20.55 -7.25 3.64
C GLN A 199 21.75 -6.32 3.46
N ALA A 200 21.71 -5.12 4.06
CA ALA A 200 22.80 -4.17 4.00
C ALA A 200 24.10 -4.71 4.63
N LYS A 201 23.99 -5.48 5.72
CA LYS A 201 25.12 -6.17 6.32
C LYS A 201 25.73 -7.22 5.37
N ALA A 202 24.90 -7.99 4.69
CA ALA A 202 25.35 -8.96 3.69
C ALA A 202 26.02 -8.27 2.49
N ALA A 203 25.53 -7.11 2.08
CA ALA A 203 26.14 -6.28 1.03
C ALA A 203 27.55 -5.79 1.43
N VAL A 204 27.78 -5.46 2.71
CA VAL A 204 29.14 -5.15 3.22
C VAL A 204 30.04 -6.36 3.07
N HIS A 205 29.61 -7.56 3.49
CA HIS A 205 30.41 -8.79 3.33
C HIS A 205 30.67 -9.12 1.86
N ALA A 206 29.70 -8.89 0.98
CA ALA A 206 29.89 -9.07 -0.46
C ALA A 206 30.91 -8.08 -1.05
N ALA A 207 30.95 -6.84 -0.57
CA ALA A 207 31.95 -5.84 -0.94
C ALA A 207 33.34 -6.19 -0.40
N GLU A 208 33.46 -6.66 0.84
CA GLU A 208 34.72 -7.10 1.46
C GLU A 208 35.29 -8.32 0.75
N ALA A 209 34.46 -9.27 0.35
CA ALA A 209 34.87 -10.45 -0.41
C ALA A 209 35.47 -10.12 -1.79
N GLN A 210 35.23 -8.92 -2.34
CA GLN A 210 35.85 -8.47 -3.58
C GLN A 210 37.35 -8.15 -3.45
N LEU A 211 37.88 -8.03 -2.24
CA LEU A 211 39.32 -7.89 -2.00
C LEU A 211 40.07 -9.20 -2.22
N ASN A 212 39.38 -10.33 -2.14
CA ASN A 212 39.99 -11.66 -2.26
C ASN A 212 40.12 -12.08 -3.72
N PRO A 213 41.08 -12.99 -4.05
CA PRO A 213 41.19 -13.57 -5.36
C PRO A 213 39.95 -14.41 -5.73
N LYS A 214 39.75 -14.67 -7.01
CA LYS A 214 38.73 -15.53 -7.56
C LYS A 214 39.39 -16.66 -8.38
N VAL A 215 38.89 -17.88 -8.25
CA VAL A 215 39.34 -19.02 -9.05
C VAL A 215 38.13 -19.60 -9.77
N ASP A 216 38.23 -19.61 -11.10
CA ASP A 216 37.19 -20.15 -11.99
C ASP A 216 37.73 -21.39 -12.71
N VAL A 217 36.84 -22.36 -12.94
CA VAL A 217 37.03 -23.42 -13.93
C VAL A 217 36.40 -22.94 -15.23
N VAL A 218 37.19 -22.92 -16.28
CA VAL A 218 36.72 -22.63 -17.63
C VAL A 218 36.84 -23.86 -18.48
N ALA A 219 35.79 -24.26 -19.16
CA ALA A 219 35.82 -25.34 -20.14
C ALA A 219 35.01 -24.92 -21.36
N GLY A 220 35.54 -25.21 -22.52
CA GLY A 220 34.89 -24.84 -23.79
C GLY A 220 35.07 -25.93 -24.83
N VAL A 221 34.08 -26.09 -25.68
CA VAL A 221 34.15 -26.85 -26.92
C VAL A 221 33.58 -25.96 -28.02
N ALA A 222 34.35 -25.83 -29.10
CA ALA A 222 33.92 -25.08 -30.26
C ALA A 222 34.17 -25.89 -31.55
N TYR A 223 33.25 -25.79 -32.47
CA TYR A 223 33.36 -26.28 -33.82
C TYR A 223 33.35 -25.09 -34.75
N ASN A 224 34.44 -24.98 -35.55
CA ASN A 224 34.62 -23.89 -36.48
C ASN A 224 34.54 -24.48 -37.89
N TRP A 225 33.78 -23.83 -38.74
CA TRP A 225 33.71 -24.08 -40.17
C TRP A 225 34.16 -22.85 -40.88
N ILE A 226 35.14 -23.04 -41.84
CA ILE A 226 35.74 -21.94 -42.58
C ILE A 226 35.52 -22.19 -44.06
N ASP A 227 34.99 -21.22 -44.76
CA ASP A 227 34.90 -21.17 -46.23
C ASP A 227 35.78 -20.03 -46.72
N TYR A 228 36.76 -20.33 -47.54
CA TYR A 228 37.67 -19.32 -48.05
C TYR A 228 37.73 -19.35 -49.55
N SER A 229 37.80 -18.16 -50.10
CA SER A 229 38.07 -17.90 -51.54
C SER A 229 39.23 -16.90 -51.61
N LEU A 230 40.39 -17.38 -52.07
CA LEU A 230 41.60 -16.59 -52.20
C LEU A 230 41.81 -16.19 -53.65
N SER A 231 42.47 -15.06 -53.87
CA SER A 231 42.88 -14.68 -55.23
C SER A 231 44.05 -15.53 -55.73
N PRO A 232 44.15 -15.85 -57.04
CA PRO A 232 45.05 -16.85 -57.59
C PRO A 232 46.54 -16.44 -57.64
N VAL A 233 47.05 -15.81 -56.60
CA VAL A 233 48.46 -15.36 -56.47
C VAL A 233 49.31 -16.19 -55.52
N THR A 234 48.72 -17.18 -54.90
CA THR A 234 49.36 -18.08 -53.93
C THR A 234 49.30 -19.51 -54.43
N ASP A 235 50.31 -20.35 -54.12
CA ASP A 235 50.30 -21.82 -54.41
C ASP A 235 49.22 -22.61 -53.62
N LEU A 236 48.27 -21.90 -52.98
CA LEU A 236 47.13 -22.51 -52.26
C LEU A 236 45.93 -22.59 -53.23
N PRO A 237 45.03 -23.58 -53.01
CA PRO A 237 43.78 -23.68 -53.76
C PRO A 237 42.97 -22.38 -53.68
N ASP A 238 42.43 -21.94 -54.85
CA ASP A 238 41.68 -20.67 -55.00
C ASP A 238 40.44 -20.66 -54.09
N HIS A 239 39.90 -21.79 -53.68
CA HIS A 239 38.79 -21.96 -52.76
C HIS A 239 38.91 -23.26 -51.99
N GLY A 240 38.39 -23.27 -50.75
CA GLY A 240 38.38 -24.42 -49.93
C GLY A 240 37.49 -24.30 -48.72
N GLN A 241 37.14 -25.39 -48.17
CA GLN A 241 36.38 -25.51 -46.94
C GLN A 241 37.21 -26.30 -45.92
N GLY A 242 37.24 -25.77 -44.70
CA GLY A 242 37.90 -26.41 -43.58
C GLY A 242 36.95 -26.47 -42.38
N HIS A 243 37.17 -27.44 -41.57
CA HIS A 243 36.50 -27.52 -40.28
C HIS A 243 37.54 -27.89 -39.21
N ASP A 244 37.34 -27.34 -38.03
CA ASP A 244 38.17 -27.55 -36.87
C ASP A 244 37.30 -27.68 -35.61
N SER A 245 37.71 -28.55 -34.70
CA SER A 245 37.11 -28.69 -33.39
C SER A 245 38.15 -28.43 -32.31
N THR A 246 37.85 -27.44 -31.48
CA THR A 246 38.71 -27.07 -30.37
C THR A 246 38.01 -27.39 -29.06
N TRP A 247 38.78 -27.87 -28.11
CA TRP A 247 38.34 -28.01 -26.71
C TRP A 247 39.39 -27.44 -25.79
N SER A 248 38.95 -26.86 -24.67
CA SER A 248 39.83 -26.32 -23.65
C SER A 248 39.23 -26.56 -22.27
N VAL A 249 40.08 -26.88 -21.32
CA VAL A 249 39.77 -26.94 -19.89
C VAL A 249 40.92 -26.29 -19.15
N GLY A 250 40.57 -25.34 -18.24
CA GLY A 250 41.59 -24.62 -17.50
C GLY A 250 41.10 -24.12 -16.16
N LEU A 251 42.01 -23.67 -15.33
CA LEU A 251 41.79 -22.94 -14.11
C LEU A 251 42.25 -21.50 -14.35
N LEU A 252 41.36 -20.56 -14.11
CA LEU A 252 41.63 -19.11 -14.21
C LEU A 252 41.60 -18.49 -12.81
N GLY A 253 42.78 -18.11 -12.28
CA GLY A 253 42.88 -17.29 -11.08
C GLY A 253 42.93 -15.81 -11.44
N SER A 254 42.06 -15.01 -10.83
CA SER A 254 42.08 -13.56 -10.98
C SER A 254 42.15 -12.87 -9.63
N TRP A 255 43.05 -11.91 -9.50
CA TRP A 255 43.21 -11.08 -8.32
C TRP A 255 43.64 -9.67 -8.72
N VAL A 256 42.78 -8.72 -8.39
CA VAL A 256 43.09 -7.30 -8.65
C VAL A 256 43.92 -6.79 -7.47
N LEU A 257 45.21 -6.49 -7.71
CA LEU A 257 46.12 -6.02 -6.67
C LEU A 257 45.94 -4.54 -6.37
N PHE A 258 45.66 -3.74 -7.39
CA PHE A 258 45.46 -2.29 -7.28
C PHE A 258 44.39 -1.82 -8.28
N ASP A 259 43.45 -1.02 -7.81
CA ASP A 259 42.31 -0.47 -8.57
C ASP A 259 42.06 1.04 -8.29
N GLY A 260 43.07 1.75 -7.79
CA GLY A 260 42.87 3.16 -7.43
C GLY A 260 41.91 3.40 -6.26
N GLU A 261 41.83 2.45 -5.28
CA GLU A 261 40.98 2.48 -4.11
C GLU A 261 39.47 2.27 -4.41
N GLU A 262 39.09 1.85 -5.60
CA GLU A 262 37.68 1.63 -5.96
C GLU A 262 37.00 0.68 -5.00
N ARG A 263 37.55 -0.51 -4.74
CA ARG A 263 36.97 -1.52 -3.82
C ARG A 263 36.92 -1.02 -2.38
N THR A 264 37.95 -0.30 -1.92
CA THR A 264 37.97 0.29 -0.58
C THR A 264 36.83 1.32 -0.41
N ASN A 265 36.59 2.15 -1.40
CA ASN A 265 35.50 3.12 -1.37
C ASN A 265 34.12 2.45 -1.52
N ARG A 266 34.00 1.34 -2.26
CA ARG A 266 32.77 0.52 -2.27
C ARG A 266 32.45 -0.07 -0.90
N ILE A 267 33.44 -0.54 -0.16
CA ILE A 267 33.25 -1.04 1.21
C ILE A 267 32.81 0.09 2.13
N ARG A 268 33.44 1.29 2.03
CA ARG A 268 33.03 2.46 2.81
C ARG A 268 31.58 2.86 2.50
N ALA A 269 31.19 2.86 1.22
CA ALA A 269 29.82 3.14 0.80
C ALA A 269 28.83 2.10 1.34
N ALA A 270 29.15 0.80 1.25
CA ALA A 270 28.30 -0.26 1.79
C ALA A 270 28.13 -0.18 3.32
N ARG A 271 29.20 0.19 4.05
CA ARG A 271 29.13 0.42 5.50
C ARG A 271 28.26 1.64 5.86
N ALA A 272 28.37 2.73 5.09
CA ALA A 272 27.50 3.89 5.27
C ALA A 272 26.02 3.53 5.03
N GLU A 273 25.73 2.74 3.99
CA GLU A 273 24.37 2.26 3.74
C GLU A 273 23.85 1.32 4.84
N GLN A 274 24.71 0.46 5.41
CA GLN A 274 24.33 -0.34 6.57
C GLN A 274 23.98 0.53 7.79
N MET A 275 24.75 1.57 8.07
CA MET A 275 24.41 2.53 9.14
C MET A 275 23.10 3.24 8.85
N ALA A 276 22.88 3.70 7.61
CA ALA A 276 21.62 4.30 7.21
C ALA A 276 20.42 3.35 7.37
N ALA A 277 20.58 2.07 7.04
CA ALA A 277 19.53 1.07 7.27
C ALA A 277 19.22 0.86 8.76
N MET A 278 20.25 0.88 9.64
CA MET A 278 20.05 0.80 11.10
C MET A 278 19.26 2.00 11.63
N GLU A 279 19.58 3.21 11.17
CA GLU A 279 18.87 4.42 11.59
C GLU A 279 17.43 4.46 11.05
N ARG A 280 17.18 3.98 9.81
CA ARG A 280 15.83 3.84 9.28
C ARG A 280 15.01 2.85 10.13
N MET A 281 15.59 1.71 10.51
CA MET A 281 14.93 0.76 11.43
C MET A 281 14.59 1.40 12.78
N GLN A 282 15.51 2.19 13.36
CA GLN A 282 15.25 2.89 14.61
C GLN A 282 14.12 3.91 14.48
N LEU A 283 14.10 4.68 13.39
CA LEU A 283 13.01 5.60 13.06
C LEU A 283 11.67 4.87 12.89
N ALA A 284 11.66 3.74 12.17
CA ALA A 284 10.46 2.92 12.01
C ALA A 284 9.89 2.44 13.35
N ARG A 285 10.76 2.06 14.30
CA ARG A 285 10.35 1.69 15.67
C ARG A 285 9.72 2.85 16.43
N LEU A 286 10.31 4.05 16.34
CA LEU A 286 9.76 5.24 16.98
C LEU A 286 8.40 5.63 16.39
N ASN A 287 8.27 5.57 15.06
CA ASN A 287 7.00 5.84 14.39
C ASN A 287 5.94 4.82 14.79
N ALA A 288 6.28 3.52 14.81
CA ALA A 288 5.35 2.48 15.24
C ALA A 288 4.88 2.67 16.69
N ALA A 289 5.77 3.08 17.59
CA ALA A 289 5.39 3.41 18.96
C ALA A 289 4.44 4.61 19.02
N GLY A 290 4.71 5.66 18.22
CA GLY A 290 3.85 6.84 18.11
C GLY A 290 2.46 6.48 17.55
N GLU A 291 2.39 5.67 16.47
CA GLU A 291 1.13 5.22 15.90
C GLU A 291 0.24 4.46 16.90
N VAL A 292 0.84 3.54 17.68
CA VAL A 292 0.11 2.80 18.72
C VAL A 292 -0.37 3.74 19.83
N TRP A 293 0.49 4.68 20.24
CA TRP A 293 0.15 5.68 21.25
C TRP A 293 -1.04 6.54 20.80
N ASP A 294 -0.97 7.09 19.60
CA ASP A 294 -2.03 7.94 19.04
C ASP A 294 -3.34 7.16 18.86
N ALA A 295 -3.29 5.94 18.30
CA ALA A 295 -4.46 5.10 18.11
C ALA A 295 -5.12 4.72 19.44
N TYR A 296 -4.34 4.43 20.48
CA TYR A 296 -4.87 4.11 21.80
C TYR A 296 -5.65 5.28 22.41
N PHE A 297 -5.09 6.49 22.42
CA PHE A 297 -5.76 7.66 22.99
C PHE A 297 -6.94 8.14 22.14
N GLN A 298 -6.89 7.96 20.80
CA GLN A 298 -8.04 8.22 19.94
C GLN A 298 -9.18 7.25 20.24
N TRP A 299 -8.90 5.96 20.40
CA TRP A 299 -9.89 4.97 20.80
C TRP A 299 -10.46 5.25 22.21
N GLU A 300 -9.64 5.60 23.19
CA GLU A 300 -10.11 5.99 24.53
C GLU A 300 -11.02 7.23 24.49
N ALA A 301 -10.66 8.23 23.70
CA ALA A 301 -11.46 9.42 23.49
C ALA A 301 -12.79 9.10 22.78
N ALA A 302 -12.80 8.28 21.75
CA ALA A 302 -14.00 7.86 21.03
C ALA A 302 -14.99 7.15 21.94
N ASN A 303 -14.53 6.24 22.81
CA ASN A 303 -15.40 5.57 23.80
C ASN A 303 -16.05 6.58 24.77
N LYS A 304 -15.29 7.55 25.26
CA LYS A 304 -15.85 8.62 26.13
C LYS A 304 -16.86 9.49 25.39
N GLN A 305 -16.57 9.86 24.14
CA GLN A 305 -17.47 10.64 23.28
C GLN A 305 -18.76 9.88 23.00
N PHE A 306 -18.70 8.59 22.72
CA PHE A 306 -19.86 7.74 22.52
C PHE A 306 -20.76 7.71 23.75
N ALA A 307 -20.22 7.53 24.95
CA ALA A 307 -20.99 7.55 26.18
C ALA A 307 -21.72 8.91 26.43
N TRP A 308 -21.06 10.03 26.07
CA TRP A 308 -21.70 11.34 26.12
C TRP A 308 -22.77 11.52 25.03
N ALA A 309 -22.56 10.98 23.83
CA ALA A 309 -23.54 11.04 22.74
C ALA A 309 -24.80 10.22 23.05
N GLU A 310 -24.64 9.06 23.71
CA GLU A 310 -25.78 8.27 24.20
C GLU A 310 -26.63 9.04 25.21
N SER A 311 -25.98 9.68 26.19
CA SER A 311 -26.66 10.53 27.18
C SER A 311 -27.32 11.75 26.54
N LEU A 312 -26.66 12.36 25.52
CA LEU A 312 -27.20 13.48 24.78
C LEU A 312 -28.45 13.08 24.01
N LEU A 313 -28.44 11.93 23.33
CA LEU A 313 -29.58 11.39 22.59
C LEU A 313 -30.78 11.15 23.51
N ALA A 314 -30.58 10.51 24.66
CA ALA A 314 -31.62 10.27 25.64
C ALA A 314 -32.24 11.60 26.15
N SER A 315 -31.40 12.56 26.51
CA SER A 315 -31.84 13.87 27.02
C SER A 315 -32.57 14.68 25.95
N SER A 316 -32.09 14.70 24.70
CA SER A 316 -32.73 15.42 23.60
C SER A 316 -34.09 14.81 23.21
N THR A 317 -34.20 13.49 23.28
CA THR A 317 -35.47 12.78 23.05
C THR A 317 -36.51 13.18 24.10
N ALA A 318 -36.17 13.12 25.38
CA ALA A 318 -37.06 13.50 26.48
C ALA A 318 -37.41 15.01 26.40
N ASN A 319 -36.46 15.85 26.02
CA ASN A 319 -36.72 17.30 25.83
C ASN A 319 -37.73 17.59 24.71
N LEU A 320 -37.61 16.91 23.56
CA LEU A 320 -38.57 17.07 22.48
C LEU A 320 -39.96 16.61 22.89
N GLU A 321 -40.11 15.44 23.51
CA GLU A 321 -41.40 14.90 24.01
C GLU A 321 -42.04 15.86 24.97
N ALA A 322 -41.34 16.37 25.99
CA ALA A 322 -41.87 17.33 26.95
C ALA A 322 -42.25 18.67 26.32
N THR A 323 -41.46 19.13 25.32
CA THR A 323 -41.72 20.40 24.61
C THR A 323 -42.97 20.29 23.71
N MET A 324 -43.11 19.15 23.00
CA MET A 324 -44.31 18.88 22.19
C MET A 324 -45.60 18.82 23.06
N ALA A 325 -45.57 18.06 24.15
CA ALA A 325 -46.68 17.97 25.08
C ALA A 325 -47.07 19.39 25.65
N SER A 326 -46.09 20.20 25.97
CA SER A 326 -46.30 21.59 26.45
C SER A 326 -46.85 22.52 25.36
N TYR A 327 -46.45 22.34 24.10
CA TYR A 327 -46.97 23.07 22.97
C TYR A 327 -48.45 22.75 22.68
N GLU A 328 -48.85 21.49 22.78
CA GLU A 328 -50.23 21.06 22.57
C GLU A 328 -51.19 21.77 23.51
N VAL A 329 -50.79 22.01 24.78
CA VAL A 329 -51.59 22.74 25.79
C VAL A 329 -51.33 24.24 25.80
N GLY A 330 -50.56 24.78 24.85
CA GLY A 330 -50.32 26.20 24.67
C GLY A 330 -49.28 26.84 25.61
N LEU A 331 -48.53 26.05 26.34
CA LEU A 331 -47.47 26.52 27.27
C LEU A 331 -46.10 26.79 26.61
N ARG A 332 -45.91 26.31 25.40
CA ARG A 332 -44.69 26.47 24.60
C ARG A 332 -45.04 26.99 23.21
N THR A 333 -44.06 27.58 22.54
CA THR A 333 -44.18 28.14 21.20
C THR A 333 -43.64 27.18 20.12
N MET A 334 -44.10 27.35 18.86
CA MET A 334 -43.58 26.55 17.73
C MET A 334 -42.07 26.68 17.55
N PRO A 335 -41.41 27.84 17.67
CA PRO A 335 -39.94 27.93 17.61
C PRO A 335 -39.23 27.07 18.67
N GLU A 336 -39.80 26.91 19.86
CA GLU A 336 -39.22 26.03 20.91
C GLU A 336 -39.34 24.57 20.52
N VAL A 337 -40.45 24.14 19.91
CA VAL A 337 -40.59 22.75 19.37
C VAL A 337 -39.58 22.49 18.26
N LEU A 338 -39.41 23.43 17.34
CA LEU A 338 -38.44 23.28 16.25
C LEU A 338 -36.99 23.27 16.75
N ALA A 339 -36.67 24.07 17.79
CA ALA A 339 -35.36 24.04 18.44
C ALA A 339 -35.10 22.68 19.13
N ALA A 340 -36.07 22.12 19.84
CA ALA A 340 -35.95 20.79 20.47
C ALA A 340 -35.81 19.66 19.44
N ARG A 341 -36.58 19.77 18.31
CA ARG A 341 -36.45 18.83 17.19
C ARG A 341 -35.05 18.88 16.57
N ARG A 342 -34.52 20.09 16.32
CA ARG A 342 -33.15 20.26 15.78
C ARG A 342 -32.11 19.63 16.72
N ALA A 343 -32.23 19.89 18.03
CA ALA A 343 -31.35 19.33 19.04
C ALA A 343 -31.40 17.78 19.04
N LEU A 344 -32.58 17.18 18.81
CA LEU A 344 -32.69 15.71 18.67
C LEU A 344 -32.03 15.21 17.38
N ALA A 345 -32.21 15.91 16.25
CA ALA A 345 -31.54 15.52 14.99
C ALA A 345 -30.00 15.54 15.13
N ASP A 346 -29.48 16.64 15.71
CA ASP A 346 -28.04 16.78 15.98
C ASP A 346 -27.54 15.71 16.97
N ALA A 347 -28.32 15.35 17.99
CA ALA A 347 -27.99 14.29 18.95
C ALA A 347 -27.99 12.89 18.33
N ARG A 348 -28.92 12.59 17.43
CA ARG A 348 -28.95 11.33 16.66
C ARG A 348 -27.73 11.21 15.75
N GLN A 349 -27.38 12.28 15.03
CA GLN A 349 -26.21 12.31 14.20
C GLN A 349 -24.94 12.11 15.04
N ALA A 350 -24.81 12.79 16.19
CA ALA A 350 -23.68 12.65 17.10
C ALA A 350 -23.57 11.20 17.63
N PHE A 351 -24.68 10.54 17.95
CA PHE A 351 -24.69 9.15 18.40
C PHE A 351 -24.20 8.19 17.30
N ILE A 352 -24.72 8.32 16.06
CA ILE A 352 -24.36 7.47 14.93
C ILE A 352 -22.87 7.65 14.59
N THR A 353 -22.41 8.88 14.49
CA THR A 353 -21.03 9.19 14.13
C THR A 353 -20.03 8.79 15.22
N SER A 354 -20.37 8.98 16.51
CA SER A 354 -19.51 8.56 17.61
C SER A 354 -19.42 7.04 17.73
N ARG A 355 -20.51 6.30 17.44
CA ARG A 355 -20.48 4.84 17.35
C ARG A 355 -19.52 4.37 16.26
N ALA A 356 -19.63 4.88 15.05
CA ALA A 356 -18.73 4.58 13.96
C ALA A 356 -17.28 4.95 14.30
N GLN A 357 -17.06 6.07 15.02
CA GLN A 357 -15.74 6.47 15.49
C GLN A 357 -15.12 5.47 16.45
N VAL A 358 -15.89 4.85 17.35
CA VAL A 358 -15.39 3.76 18.22
C VAL A 358 -14.92 2.57 17.38
N LEU A 359 -15.70 2.17 16.37
CA LEU A 359 -15.36 1.04 15.50
C LEU A 359 -14.12 1.32 14.65
N THR A 360 -14.03 2.52 14.06
CA THR A 360 -12.88 2.92 13.24
C THR A 360 -11.61 3.01 14.07
N THR A 361 -11.64 3.68 15.22
CA THR A 361 -10.46 3.80 16.10
C THR A 361 -10.06 2.46 16.72
N SER A 362 -11.00 1.53 16.93
CA SER A 362 -10.68 0.16 17.31
C SER A 362 -9.92 -0.57 16.21
N SER A 363 -10.37 -0.44 14.95
CA SER A 363 -9.66 -0.99 13.79
C SER A 363 -8.28 -0.36 13.60
N ASP A 364 -8.16 0.96 13.80
CA ASP A 364 -6.87 1.68 13.76
C ASP A 364 -5.89 1.11 14.79
N LEU A 365 -6.37 0.86 16.01
CA LEU A 365 -5.54 0.32 17.08
C LEU A 365 -5.07 -1.11 16.79
N ILE A 366 -5.96 -1.98 16.27
CA ILE A 366 -5.61 -3.34 15.85
C ILE A 366 -4.59 -3.31 14.72
N HIS A 367 -4.76 -2.41 13.74
CA HIS A 367 -3.82 -2.23 12.65
C HIS A 367 -2.46 -1.68 13.14
N ALA A 368 -2.45 -0.73 14.06
CA ALA A 368 -1.24 -0.16 14.65
C ALA A 368 -0.44 -1.19 15.46
N THR A 369 -1.12 -2.12 16.14
CA THR A 369 -0.47 -3.22 16.87
C THR A 369 0.03 -4.35 15.97
N GLY A 370 -0.40 -4.39 14.70
CA GLY A 370 -0.03 -5.45 13.75
C GLY A 370 -0.75 -6.78 13.98
N ASP A 371 -1.81 -6.81 14.79
CA ASP A 371 -2.55 -8.05 15.16
C ASP A 371 -3.69 -8.38 14.17
N LEU A 372 -3.77 -7.70 13.04
CA LEU A 372 -4.64 -8.11 11.94
C LEU A 372 -4.14 -9.44 11.37
N ARG A 373 -4.59 -10.54 11.97
CA ARG A 373 -4.34 -11.89 11.46
C ARG A 373 -5.23 -12.10 10.23
N ILE A 374 -4.59 -12.23 9.09
CA ILE A 374 -5.22 -12.75 7.88
C ILE A 374 -5.04 -14.27 7.96
N ASP A 375 -5.98 -14.95 8.61
CA ASP A 375 -6.05 -16.42 8.57
C ASP A 375 -6.44 -16.79 7.13
N GLY A 376 -5.43 -17.25 6.36
CA GLY A 376 -5.56 -17.73 4.99
C GLY A 376 -6.00 -19.19 4.93
#